data_efbdc2deca285032e380991aacc03474
#
_entry.id   efbdc2deca285032e380991aacc03474
#
_cell.length_a   1.000
_cell.length_b   1.000
_cell.length_c   1.000
_cell.angle_alpha   90.00
_cell.angle_beta   90.00
_cell.angle_gamma   90.00
#
_symmetry.space_group_name_H-M   'P 1'
#
loop_
_entity.id
_entity.type
_entity.pdbx_description
1 polymer ?
#
loop_
_entity_poly.entity_id
_entity_poly.type
_entity_poly.pdbx_seq_one_letter_code
_entity_poly.pdbx_strand_id
1 'polypeptide(L)'
;MSRRVLMPFSGSPASAAAIPALAHQHDAEVVALVLDLGQGQELEHLRDQALGAGAVRVHVLDVREEFARDYAIPSLHAGEPGTGSDPLGARLAAMLIAKKMAEIARIEEATPVLDTADASSTLWGRTGAYVWTRPSAEAPESAAEVEIAFDTGVPASINGVPMIPTELIEILNIIAGHHGVGRIQLPDACGEAPAAVVLQSAYRALQRAAGDAGAAPVNGFVRVVLLKGEHTVVECQVNQTVSQR
;
A
#
# COMPACT_ATOMS: atom_id res chain seq x y z
N MET A 1 -9.68 -16.52 -34.13
CA MET A 1 -9.82 -15.85 -32.80
C MET A 1 -9.15 -14.51 -32.91
N SER A 2 -9.77 -13.41 -32.48
CA SER A 2 -9.14 -12.11 -32.50
C SER A 2 -7.98 -12.09 -31.48
N ARG A 3 -6.89 -11.46 -31.85
CA ARG A 3 -5.73 -11.31 -30.95
C ARG A 3 -6.13 -10.37 -29.80
N ARG A 4 -5.68 -10.69 -28.58
CA ARG A 4 -5.97 -9.85 -27.40
C ARG A 4 -4.70 -9.36 -26.74
N VAL A 5 -4.73 -8.12 -26.27
CA VAL A 5 -3.72 -7.53 -25.39
C VAL A 5 -4.37 -7.16 -24.06
N LEU A 6 -3.67 -7.40 -22.97
CA LEU A 6 -4.10 -7.03 -21.62
C LEU A 6 -3.21 -5.91 -21.09
N MET A 7 -3.82 -4.86 -20.54
CA MET A 7 -3.09 -3.74 -19.93
C MET A 7 -3.64 -3.37 -18.55
N PRO A 8 -2.80 -2.89 -17.61
CA PRO A 8 -3.27 -2.28 -16.38
C PRO A 8 -3.87 -0.90 -16.68
N PHE A 9 -4.96 -0.56 -15.98
CA PHE A 9 -5.68 0.69 -16.18
C PHE A 9 -5.83 1.43 -14.85
N SER A 10 -5.29 2.65 -14.78
CA SER A 10 -5.29 3.49 -13.59
C SER A 10 -6.32 4.63 -13.63
N GLY A 11 -7.03 4.81 -14.74
CA GLY A 11 -7.92 5.96 -14.95
C GLY A 11 -7.18 7.26 -15.31
N SER A 12 -5.86 7.25 -15.41
CA SER A 12 -5.09 8.41 -15.86
C SER A 12 -5.36 8.71 -17.35
N PRO A 13 -5.23 9.98 -17.81
CA PRO A 13 -5.34 10.29 -19.22
C PRO A 13 -4.40 9.48 -20.12
N ALA A 14 -3.22 9.14 -19.59
CA ALA A 14 -2.24 8.31 -20.29
C ALA A 14 -2.74 6.88 -20.46
N SER A 15 -3.29 6.26 -19.41
CA SER A 15 -3.85 4.90 -19.50
C SER A 15 -5.07 4.83 -20.41
N ALA A 16 -5.91 5.87 -20.43
CA ALA A 16 -7.06 5.95 -21.34
C ALA A 16 -6.61 6.06 -22.80
N ALA A 17 -5.62 6.92 -23.10
CA ALA A 17 -5.06 7.07 -24.44
C ALA A 17 -4.31 5.81 -24.93
N ALA A 18 -3.78 5.00 -24.02
CA ALA A 18 -3.08 3.76 -24.37
C ALA A 18 -4.00 2.68 -24.96
N ILE A 19 -5.29 2.65 -24.60
CA ILE A 19 -6.25 1.66 -25.10
C ILE A 19 -6.34 1.67 -26.62
N PRO A 20 -6.76 2.77 -27.29
CA PRO A 20 -6.84 2.81 -28.73
C PRO A 20 -5.46 2.69 -29.41
N ALA A 21 -4.40 3.18 -28.76
CA ALA A 21 -3.04 3.06 -29.29
C ALA A 21 -2.59 1.58 -29.35
N LEU A 22 -2.80 0.80 -28.29
CA LEU A 22 -2.48 -0.62 -28.24
C LEU A 22 -3.35 -1.44 -29.21
N ALA A 23 -4.65 -1.12 -29.31
CA ALA A 23 -5.52 -1.78 -30.27
C ALA A 23 -4.99 -1.63 -31.70
N HIS A 24 -4.58 -0.43 -32.09
CA HIS A 24 -4.03 -0.16 -33.41
C HIS A 24 -2.63 -0.77 -33.60
N GLN A 25 -1.74 -0.63 -32.61
CA GLN A 25 -0.36 -1.12 -32.70
C GLN A 25 -0.28 -2.64 -32.85
N HIS A 26 -1.16 -3.38 -32.16
CA HIS A 26 -1.13 -4.83 -32.12
C HIS A 26 -2.16 -5.48 -33.04
N ASP A 27 -3.02 -4.71 -33.70
CA ASP A 27 -4.20 -5.21 -34.44
C ASP A 27 -4.98 -6.19 -33.57
N ALA A 28 -5.36 -5.75 -32.37
CA ALA A 28 -5.89 -6.61 -31.30
C ALA A 28 -7.00 -5.94 -30.51
N GLU A 29 -7.85 -6.76 -29.89
CA GLU A 29 -8.78 -6.31 -28.87
C GLU A 29 -8.03 -6.01 -27.57
N VAL A 30 -8.39 -4.90 -26.89
CA VAL A 30 -7.78 -4.52 -25.62
C VAL A 30 -8.67 -4.95 -24.46
N VAL A 31 -8.09 -5.70 -23.54
CA VAL A 31 -8.69 -6.03 -22.23
C VAL A 31 -7.99 -5.16 -21.19
N ALA A 32 -8.75 -4.47 -20.36
CA ALA A 32 -8.20 -3.64 -19.27
C ALA A 32 -8.30 -4.37 -17.92
N LEU A 33 -7.29 -4.17 -17.07
CA LEU A 33 -7.26 -4.65 -15.68
C LEU A 33 -7.21 -3.47 -14.72
N VAL A 34 -8.27 -3.29 -13.93
CA VAL A 34 -8.36 -2.33 -12.84
C VAL A 34 -8.09 -3.06 -11.53
N LEU A 35 -7.13 -2.60 -10.75
CA LEU A 35 -6.81 -3.14 -9.42
C LEU A 35 -7.10 -2.09 -8.34
N ASP A 36 -7.87 -2.49 -7.33
CA ASP A 36 -7.99 -1.71 -6.11
C ASP A 36 -6.83 -2.06 -5.18
N LEU A 37 -5.92 -1.11 -5.03
CA LEU A 37 -4.79 -1.15 -4.12
C LEU A 37 -4.99 -0.21 -2.90
N GLY A 38 -6.20 0.34 -2.71
CA GLY A 38 -6.51 1.33 -1.69
C GLY A 38 -6.22 2.77 -2.12
N GLN A 39 -6.20 3.04 -3.42
CA GLN A 39 -6.00 4.38 -3.97
C GLN A 39 -7.21 5.31 -3.79
N GLY A 40 -8.35 4.79 -3.32
CA GLY A 40 -9.54 5.58 -3.02
C GLY A 40 -10.31 6.08 -4.26
N GLN A 41 -10.16 5.40 -5.40
CA GLN A 41 -10.90 5.69 -6.62
C GLN A 41 -12.18 4.85 -6.72
N GLU A 42 -13.23 5.40 -7.36
CA GLU A 42 -14.45 4.64 -7.65
C GLU A 42 -14.20 3.62 -8.78
N LEU A 43 -14.21 2.34 -8.43
CA LEU A 43 -13.89 1.25 -9.35
C LEU A 43 -14.86 1.15 -10.53
N GLU A 44 -16.15 1.41 -10.30
CA GLU A 44 -17.16 1.43 -11.36
C GLU A 44 -16.87 2.53 -12.38
N HIS A 45 -16.49 3.72 -11.91
CA HIS A 45 -16.09 4.82 -12.78
C HIS A 45 -14.87 4.47 -13.64
N LEU A 46 -13.85 3.82 -13.04
CA LEU A 46 -12.67 3.35 -13.78
C LEU A 46 -13.03 2.32 -14.85
N ARG A 47 -13.93 1.39 -14.51
CA ARG A 47 -14.43 0.40 -15.46
C ARG A 47 -15.12 1.07 -16.66
N ASP A 48 -16.03 2.01 -16.39
CA ASP A 48 -16.77 2.71 -17.43
C ASP A 48 -15.86 3.59 -18.28
N GLN A 49 -14.86 4.22 -17.71
CA GLN A 49 -13.83 4.95 -18.45
C GLN A 49 -13.05 4.04 -19.40
N ALA A 50 -12.61 2.86 -18.93
CA ALA A 50 -11.86 1.93 -19.77
C ALA A 50 -12.71 1.41 -20.93
N LEU A 51 -13.98 1.08 -20.69
CA LEU A 51 -14.95 0.68 -21.74
C LEU A 51 -15.17 1.83 -22.73
N GLY A 52 -15.39 3.06 -22.23
CA GLY A 52 -15.55 4.25 -23.05
C GLY A 52 -14.33 4.59 -23.90
N ALA A 53 -13.11 4.23 -23.44
CA ALA A 53 -11.87 4.37 -24.20
C ALA A 53 -11.67 3.29 -25.27
N GLY A 54 -12.51 2.25 -25.31
CA GLY A 54 -12.49 1.21 -26.33
C GLY A 54 -12.01 -0.17 -25.87
N ALA A 55 -11.85 -0.40 -24.56
CA ALA A 55 -11.60 -1.75 -24.06
C ALA A 55 -12.82 -2.65 -24.31
N VAL A 56 -12.58 -3.87 -24.83
CA VAL A 56 -13.66 -4.84 -25.09
C VAL A 56 -14.13 -5.52 -23.81
N ARG A 57 -13.27 -5.55 -22.79
CA ARG A 57 -13.54 -6.13 -21.47
C ARG A 57 -12.71 -5.44 -20.41
N VAL A 58 -13.24 -5.37 -19.20
CA VAL A 58 -12.55 -4.82 -18.02
C VAL A 58 -12.70 -5.81 -16.87
N HIS A 59 -11.56 -6.24 -16.33
CA HIS A 59 -11.50 -6.93 -15.05
C HIS A 59 -11.28 -5.92 -13.94
N VAL A 60 -12.07 -6.02 -12.87
CA VAL A 60 -11.95 -5.18 -11.67
C VAL A 60 -11.70 -6.11 -10.49
N LEU A 61 -10.56 -5.96 -9.81
CA LEU A 61 -10.19 -6.82 -8.70
C LEU A 61 -9.86 -5.95 -7.47
N ASP A 62 -10.52 -6.25 -6.34
CA ASP A 62 -10.08 -5.76 -5.03
C ASP A 62 -8.92 -6.66 -4.55
N VAL A 63 -7.73 -6.08 -4.48
CA VAL A 63 -6.51 -6.76 -4.06
C VAL A 63 -5.87 -6.11 -2.84
N ARG A 64 -6.61 -5.25 -2.12
CA ARG A 64 -6.12 -4.51 -0.94
C ARG A 64 -5.60 -5.44 0.14
N GLU A 65 -6.38 -6.48 0.48
CA GLU A 65 -5.98 -7.44 1.50
C GLU A 65 -4.77 -8.28 1.07
N GLU A 66 -4.71 -8.72 -0.20
CA GLU A 66 -3.55 -9.43 -0.74
C GLU A 66 -2.31 -8.52 -0.72
N PHE A 67 -2.47 -7.25 -1.09
CA PHE A 67 -1.37 -6.28 -1.05
C PHE A 67 -0.88 -6.02 0.38
N ALA A 68 -1.79 -5.80 1.32
CA ALA A 68 -1.45 -5.57 2.72
C ALA A 68 -0.71 -6.76 3.32
N ARG A 69 -1.30 -7.96 3.21
CA ARG A 69 -0.81 -9.18 3.86
C ARG A 69 0.47 -9.73 3.23
N ASP A 70 0.53 -9.77 1.88
CA ASP A 70 1.58 -10.50 1.18
C ASP A 70 2.74 -9.61 0.71
N TYR A 71 2.57 -8.26 0.73
CA TYR A 71 3.58 -7.30 0.26
C TYR A 71 3.91 -6.23 1.29
N ALA A 72 2.92 -5.46 1.76
CA ALA A 72 3.17 -4.30 2.62
C ALA A 72 3.69 -4.73 4.01
N ILE A 73 2.99 -5.61 4.72
CA ILE A 73 3.42 -6.08 6.04
C ILE A 73 4.76 -6.82 6.00
N PRO A 74 5.02 -7.76 5.08
CA PRO A 74 6.34 -8.40 4.97
C PRO A 74 7.48 -7.42 4.73
N SER A 75 7.23 -6.27 4.09
CA SER A 75 8.26 -5.23 3.89
C SER A 75 8.79 -4.65 5.21
N LEU A 76 8.01 -4.68 6.28
CA LEU A 76 8.45 -4.30 7.63
C LEU A 76 9.60 -5.19 8.12
N HIS A 77 9.56 -6.48 7.78
CA HIS A 77 10.55 -7.47 8.20
C HIS A 77 11.86 -7.36 7.42
N ALA A 78 11.80 -6.88 6.20
CA ALA A 78 12.98 -6.76 5.33
C ALA A 78 13.95 -5.65 5.77
N GLY A 79 13.60 -4.88 6.81
CA GLY A 79 14.45 -3.81 7.34
C GLY A 79 14.63 -2.62 6.40
N GLU A 80 13.97 -2.66 5.26
CA GLU A 80 13.93 -1.59 4.27
C GLU A 80 12.67 -0.75 4.46
N PRO A 81 12.73 0.28 5.24
CA PRO A 81 11.68 1.25 5.32
C PRO A 81 12.01 2.47 4.52
N GLY A 82 11.09 3.00 3.81
CA GLY A 82 10.94 4.40 3.42
C GLY A 82 12.15 5.36 3.27
N THR A 83 13.35 4.90 3.53
CA THR A 83 14.61 5.62 3.31
C THR A 83 15.37 5.10 2.08
N GLY A 84 14.88 4.03 1.47
CA GLY A 84 15.38 3.49 0.20
C GLY A 84 14.71 4.14 -1.01
N SER A 85 14.92 3.57 -2.16
CA SER A 85 14.42 4.05 -3.44
C SER A 85 12.89 3.94 -3.64
N ASP A 86 12.14 3.40 -2.67
CA ASP A 86 10.68 3.22 -2.74
C ASP A 86 9.97 3.41 -1.39
N PRO A 87 9.94 4.64 -0.87
CA PRO A 87 9.32 4.92 0.43
C PRO A 87 7.80 4.71 0.46
N LEU A 88 7.16 4.58 -0.69
CA LEU A 88 5.70 4.59 -0.84
C LEU A 88 5.13 3.26 -1.30
N GLY A 89 5.96 2.22 -1.43
CA GLY A 89 5.52 0.88 -1.81
C GLY A 89 5.20 0.69 -3.29
N ALA A 90 5.63 1.59 -4.17
CA ALA A 90 5.36 1.50 -5.62
C ALA A 90 5.93 0.22 -6.23
N ARG A 91 7.13 -0.22 -5.80
CA ARG A 91 7.72 -1.49 -6.25
C ARG A 91 6.91 -2.70 -5.79
N LEU A 92 6.40 -2.67 -4.55
CA LEU A 92 5.54 -3.72 -4.01
C LEU A 92 4.25 -3.83 -4.82
N ALA A 93 3.62 -2.69 -5.13
CA ALA A 93 2.44 -2.62 -5.98
C ALA A 93 2.74 -3.13 -7.40
N ALA A 94 3.87 -2.75 -8.00
CA ALA A 94 4.27 -3.23 -9.32
C ALA A 94 4.43 -4.75 -9.37
N MET A 95 4.95 -5.38 -8.30
CA MET A 95 5.04 -6.84 -8.21
C MET A 95 3.66 -7.51 -8.20
N LEU A 96 2.69 -6.97 -7.44
CA LEU A 96 1.33 -7.50 -7.42
C LEU A 96 0.61 -7.25 -8.76
N ILE A 97 0.76 -6.07 -9.35
CA ILE A 97 0.22 -5.76 -10.68
C ILE A 97 0.72 -6.78 -11.70
N ALA A 98 2.04 -7.04 -11.76
CA ALA A 98 2.62 -8.01 -12.68
C ALA A 98 2.08 -9.43 -12.46
N LYS A 99 1.90 -9.86 -11.21
CA LYS A 99 1.29 -11.14 -10.85
C LYS A 99 -0.14 -11.24 -11.38
N LYS A 100 -0.99 -10.25 -11.10
CA LYS A 100 -2.39 -10.22 -11.55
C LYS A 100 -2.51 -10.13 -13.08
N MET A 101 -1.64 -9.36 -13.72
CA MET A 101 -1.54 -9.32 -15.17
C MET A 101 -1.25 -10.70 -15.75
N ALA A 102 -0.32 -11.46 -15.18
CA ALA A 102 -0.02 -12.81 -15.65
C ALA A 102 -1.18 -13.79 -15.42
N GLU A 103 -1.92 -13.66 -14.31
CA GLU A 103 -3.10 -14.49 -14.01
C GLU A 103 -4.22 -14.23 -15.02
N ILE A 104 -4.58 -12.98 -15.25
CA ILE A 104 -5.67 -12.59 -16.16
C ILE A 104 -5.28 -12.83 -17.63
N ALA A 105 -4.02 -12.62 -18.00
CA ALA A 105 -3.53 -12.89 -19.34
C ALA A 105 -3.74 -14.36 -19.77
N ARG A 106 -3.60 -15.30 -18.84
CA ARG A 106 -3.88 -16.72 -19.09
C ARG A 106 -5.39 -16.98 -19.29
N ILE A 107 -6.24 -16.29 -18.50
CA ILE A 107 -7.70 -16.44 -18.59
C ILE A 107 -8.23 -15.89 -19.92
N GLU A 108 -7.71 -14.75 -20.34
CA GLU A 108 -8.13 -14.05 -21.57
C GLU A 108 -7.40 -14.51 -22.82
N GLU A 109 -6.40 -15.41 -22.69
CA GLU A 109 -5.49 -15.77 -23.78
C GLU A 109 -4.88 -14.53 -24.44
N ALA A 110 -4.50 -13.52 -23.61
CA ALA A 110 -4.05 -12.21 -24.03
C ALA A 110 -2.54 -12.04 -23.81
N THR A 111 -1.92 -11.16 -24.59
CA THR A 111 -0.53 -10.75 -24.37
C THR A 111 -0.50 -9.61 -23.37
N PRO A 112 0.18 -9.72 -22.20
CA PRO A 112 0.25 -8.64 -21.22
C PRO A 112 1.20 -7.52 -21.69
N VAL A 113 0.77 -6.25 -21.50
CA VAL A 113 1.54 -5.03 -21.74
C VAL A 113 1.59 -4.25 -20.43
N LEU A 114 2.78 -4.03 -19.86
CA LEU A 114 2.99 -3.44 -18.54
C LEU A 114 3.41 -1.97 -18.56
N ASP A 115 3.69 -1.39 -19.71
CA ASP A 115 4.25 -0.04 -19.85
C ASP A 115 3.33 1.08 -19.31
N THR A 116 2.06 0.77 -19.07
CA THR A 116 1.07 1.68 -18.53
C THR A 116 0.76 1.48 -17.05
N ALA A 117 1.52 0.61 -16.36
CA ALA A 117 1.31 0.33 -14.94
C ALA A 117 1.63 1.59 -14.11
N ASP A 118 0.63 2.10 -13.40
CA ASP A 118 0.78 3.18 -12.44
C ASP A 118 0.59 2.62 -11.02
N ALA A 119 1.66 2.65 -10.25
CA ALA A 119 1.72 2.18 -8.86
C ALA A 119 1.98 3.33 -7.88
N SER A 120 1.73 4.56 -8.29
CA SER A 120 2.03 5.78 -7.52
C SER A 120 1.14 5.96 -6.29
N SER A 121 0.05 5.22 -6.18
CA SER A 121 -0.92 5.35 -5.09
C SER A 121 -1.47 3.98 -4.66
N THR A 122 -1.29 3.67 -3.38
CA THR A 122 -1.76 2.44 -2.72
C THR A 122 -2.22 2.76 -1.30
N LEU A 123 -2.78 1.79 -0.57
CA LEU A 123 -3.08 1.94 0.87
C LEU A 123 -1.81 2.13 1.73
N TRP A 124 -0.62 1.75 1.22
CA TRP A 124 0.65 1.87 1.94
C TRP A 124 1.29 3.24 1.81
N GLY A 125 1.09 3.90 0.69
CA GLY A 125 1.60 5.23 0.42
C GLY A 125 1.21 5.75 -0.95
N ARG A 126 1.38 7.04 -1.16
CA ARG A 126 1.04 7.72 -2.42
C ARG A 126 1.95 8.88 -2.71
N THR A 127 2.11 9.20 -4.01
CA THR A 127 2.79 10.40 -4.50
C THR A 127 1.78 11.44 -4.96
N GLY A 128 2.20 12.70 -5.02
CA GLY A 128 1.39 13.82 -5.47
C GLY A 128 0.85 14.66 -4.30
N ALA A 129 -0.40 15.12 -4.38
CA ALA A 129 -0.97 15.96 -3.35
C ALA A 129 -1.15 15.23 -2.02
N TYR A 130 -0.96 15.93 -0.92
CA TYR A 130 -1.28 15.44 0.42
C TYR A 130 -2.80 15.35 0.59
N VAL A 131 -3.34 14.14 0.74
CA VAL A 131 -4.77 13.85 0.88
C VAL A 131 -5.07 13.29 2.27
N TRP A 132 -4.16 12.46 2.80
CA TRP A 132 -4.31 11.83 4.12
C TRP A 132 -3.75 12.70 5.25
N THR A 133 -2.69 13.46 4.97
CA THR A 133 -1.93 14.16 6.00
C THR A 133 -2.25 15.65 6.06
N ARG A 134 -2.57 16.14 7.25
CA ARG A 134 -2.69 17.58 7.53
C ARG A 134 -1.33 18.25 7.60
N PRO A 135 -1.20 19.54 7.24
CA PRO A 135 -0.01 20.33 7.60
C PRO A 135 0.20 20.32 9.11
N SER A 136 1.45 20.25 9.57
CA SER A 136 1.75 20.23 11.01
C SER A 136 1.19 21.45 11.76
N ALA A 137 1.08 22.59 11.09
CA ALA A 137 0.47 23.81 11.66
C ALA A 137 -1.04 23.68 11.89
N GLU A 138 -1.72 22.82 11.12
CA GLU A 138 -3.17 22.59 11.18
C GLU A 138 -3.51 21.29 11.95
N ALA A 139 -2.50 20.52 12.32
CA ALA A 139 -2.68 19.31 13.11
C ALA A 139 -3.09 19.64 14.56
N PRO A 140 -3.82 18.74 15.24
CA PRO A 140 -4.27 18.95 16.60
C PRO A 140 -3.12 19.31 17.57
N GLU A 141 -3.41 20.21 18.54
CA GLU A 141 -2.50 20.53 19.63
C GLU A 141 -2.36 19.38 20.64
N SER A 142 -3.38 18.54 20.76
CA SER A 142 -3.36 17.35 21.62
C SER A 142 -2.71 16.17 20.91
N ALA A 143 -1.84 15.47 21.61
CA ALA A 143 -1.26 14.24 21.12
C ALA A 143 -2.32 13.12 21.02
N ALA A 144 -2.16 12.23 20.03
CA ALA A 144 -2.85 10.94 20.02
C ALA A 144 -1.86 9.85 20.44
N GLU A 145 -2.33 8.93 21.26
CA GLU A 145 -1.59 7.75 21.66
C GLU A 145 -2.19 6.52 20.97
N VAL A 146 -1.35 5.74 20.32
CA VAL A 146 -1.76 4.53 19.58
C VAL A 146 -0.92 3.36 20.08
N GLU A 147 -1.60 2.34 20.59
CA GLU A 147 -0.98 1.06 20.95
C GLU A 147 -1.16 0.07 19.80
N ILE A 148 -0.07 -0.50 19.30
CA ILE A 148 -0.06 -1.46 18.20
C ILE A 148 0.47 -2.78 18.76
N ALA A 149 -0.36 -3.82 18.75
CA ALA A 149 0.10 -5.17 19.11
C ALA A 149 0.53 -5.93 17.86
N PHE A 150 1.57 -6.73 18.04
CA PHE A 150 2.15 -7.59 17.02
C PHE A 150 2.04 -9.05 17.43
N ASP A 151 1.53 -9.87 16.53
CA ASP A 151 1.54 -11.32 16.63
C ASP A 151 2.42 -11.91 15.54
N THR A 152 3.44 -12.63 15.94
CA THR A 152 4.42 -13.23 15.01
C THR A 152 5.01 -12.20 14.02
N GLY A 153 5.26 -10.98 14.54
CA GLY A 153 5.80 -9.85 13.76
C GLY A 153 4.77 -9.16 12.84
N VAL A 154 3.53 -9.62 12.80
CA VAL A 154 2.43 -9.03 12.04
C VAL A 154 1.63 -8.10 12.95
N PRO A 155 1.35 -6.84 12.58
CA PRO A 155 0.47 -5.99 13.36
C PRO A 155 -0.95 -6.57 13.36
N ALA A 156 -1.52 -6.77 14.55
CA ALA A 156 -2.76 -7.52 14.75
C ALA A 156 -3.88 -6.72 15.42
N SER A 157 -3.54 -5.62 16.14
CA SER A 157 -4.56 -4.78 16.78
C SER A 157 -4.09 -3.34 16.96
N ILE A 158 -5.05 -2.43 17.06
CA ILE A 158 -4.86 -1.03 17.48
C ILE A 158 -5.69 -0.79 18.74
N ASN A 159 -5.06 -0.29 19.81
CA ASN A 159 -5.69 0.02 21.09
C ASN A 159 -6.53 -1.16 21.63
N GLY A 160 -6.01 -2.38 21.49
CA GLY A 160 -6.66 -3.62 21.93
C GLY A 160 -7.79 -4.12 21.00
N VAL A 161 -8.10 -3.43 19.89
CA VAL A 161 -9.11 -3.86 18.92
C VAL A 161 -8.44 -4.67 17.83
N PRO A 162 -8.72 -5.99 17.69
CA PRO A 162 -8.18 -6.81 16.61
C PRO A 162 -8.69 -6.35 15.23
N MET A 163 -7.80 -6.35 14.24
CA MET A 163 -8.09 -5.90 12.88
C MET A 163 -7.32 -6.74 11.85
N ILE A 164 -7.90 -6.91 10.66
CA ILE A 164 -7.15 -7.42 9.52
C ILE A 164 -6.14 -6.37 9.03
N PRO A 165 -5.07 -6.78 8.33
CA PRO A 165 -4.02 -5.87 7.87
C PRO A 165 -4.51 -4.64 7.11
N THR A 166 -5.47 -4.80 6.21
CA THR A 166 -6.04 -3.68 5.45
C THR A 166 -6.69 -2.64 6.35
N GLU A 167 -7.60 -3.06 7.24
CA GLU A 167 -8.28 -2.16 8.18
C GLU A 167 -7.29 -1.43 9.10
N LEU A 168 -6.28 -2.16 9.59
CA LEU A 168 -5.26 -1.61 10.47
C LEU A 168 -4.47 -0.50 9.77
N ILE A 169 -4.06 -0.71 8.52
CA ILE A 169 -3.34 0.28 7.72
C ILE A 169 -4.24 1.48 7.44
N GLU A 170 -5.50 1.27 7.04
CA GLU A 170 -6.46 2.35 6.75
C GLU A 170 -6.71 3.23 7.99
N ILE A 171 -6.93 2.62 9.16
CA ILE A 171 -7.12 3.34 10.42
C ILE A 171 -5.86 4.11 10.82
N LEU A 172 -4.68 3.51 10.70
CA LEU A 172 -3.43 4.23 10.97
C LEU A 172 -3.20 5.40 10.01
N ASN A 173 -3.55 5.24 8.73
CA ASN A 173 -3.48 6.35 7.78
C ASN A 173 -4.37 7.52 8.22
N ILE A 174 -5.57 7.23 8.73
CA ILE A 174 -6.49 8.26 9.24
C ILE A 174 -5.92 8.93 10.50
N ILE A 175 -5.54 8.15 11.51
CA ILE A 175 -5.10 8.69 12.80
C ILE A 175 -3.78 9.46 12.62
N ALA A 176 -2.78 8.84 12.02
CA ALA A 176 -1.46 9.45 11.85
C ALA A 176 -1.51 10.64 10.90
N GLY A 177 -2.25 10.52 9.80
CA GLY A 177 -2.45 11.62 8.85
C GLY A 177 -3.17 12.82 9.45
N HIS A 178 -4.17 12.60 10.33
CA HIS A 178 -4.85 13.67 11.06
C HIS A 178 -3.87 14.47 11.95
N HIS A 179 -2.86 13.81 12.52
CA HIS A 179 -1.79 14.43 13.29
C HIS A 179 -0.59 14.89 12.45
N GLY A 180 -0.72 14.89 11.11
CA GLY A 180 0.29 15.37 10.19
C GLY A 180 1.49 14.43 9.97
N VAL A 181 1.44 13.23 10.54
CA VAL A 181 2.52 12.23 10.45
C VAL A 181 2.50 11.53 9.09
N GLY A 182 3.67 11.27 8.53
CA GLY A 182 3.83 10.48 7.30
C GLY A 182 4.01 11.28 6.02
N ARG A 183 4.23 12.61 6.10
CA ARG A 183 4.65 13.41 4.94
C ARG A 183 6.08 13.10 4.57
N ILE A 184 6.30 12.85 3.29
CA ILE A 184 7.61 12.47 2.74
C ILE A 184 7.96 13.45 1.63
N GLN A 185 9.14 14.06 1.73
CA GLN A 185 9.69 14.89 0.67
C GLN A 185 10.52 14.02 -0.28
N LEU A 186 10.11 13.94 -1.52
CA LEU A 186 10.85 13.29 -2.60
C LEU A 186 11.64 14.33 -3.40
N PRO A 187 12.67 13.95 -4.18
CA PRO A 187 13.48 14.90 -4.96
C PRO A 187 12.64 15.79 -5.91
N ASP A 188 11.67 15.20 -6.60
CA ASP A 188 10.87 15.89 -7.63
C ASP A 188 9.36 15.86 -7.31
N ALA A 189 8.96 15.39 -6.14
CA ALA A 189 7.56 15.23 -5.77
C ALA A 189 7.37 15.31 -4.25
N CYS A 190 6.13 15.32 -3.82
CA CYS A 190 5.76 15.03 -2.43
C CYS A 190 5.09 13.65 -2.37
N GLY A 191 5.08 13.06 -1.18
CA GLY A 191 4.42 11.81 -0.91
C GLY A 191 3.94 11.72 0.52
N GLU A 192 3.10 10.76 0.79
CA GLU A 192 2.59 10.49 2.13
C GLU A 192 2.42 8.98 2.36
N ALA A 193 2.78 8.54 3.56
CA ALA A 193 2.70 7.15 3.98
C ALA A 193 2.52 7.04 5.50
N PRO A 194 1.40 7.55 6.07
CA PRO A 194 1.23 7.67 7.51
C PRO A 194 1.35 6.34 8.25
N ALA A 195 0.60 5.32 7.82
CA ALA A 195 0.62 4.00 8.43
C ALA A 195 1.99 3.33 8.30
N ALA A 196 2.61 3.41 7.11
CA ALA A 196 3.91 2.82 6.86
C ALA A 196 4.99 3.37 7.79
N VAL A 197 5.04 4.69 7.97
CA VAL A 197 6.00 5.37 8.86
C VAL A 197 5.81 4.92 10.32
N VAL A 198 4.57 4.88 10.80
CA VAL A 198 4.26 4.50 12.19
C VAL A 198 4.57 3.01 12.42
N LEU A 199 4.06 2.12 11.56
CA LEU A 199 4.26 0.66 11.67
C LEU A 199 5.73 0.30 11.65
N GLN A 200 6.50 0.96 10.79
CA GLN A 200 7.92 0.76 10.64
C GLN A 200 8.70 1.18 11.88
N SER A 201 8.38 2.35 12.44
CA SER A 201 8.97 2.83 13.68
C SER A 201 8.65 1.90 14.85
N ALA A 202 7.38 1.45 14.95
CA ALA A 202 6.93 0.52 15.96
C ALA A 202 7.63 -0.85 15.83
N TYR A 203 7.67 -1.43 14.64
CA TYR A 203 8.30 -2.73 14.42
C TYR A 203 9.81 -2.71 14.69
N ARG A 204 10.51 -1.64 14.29
CA ARG A 204 11.94 -1.45 14.64
C ARG A 204 12.19 -1.34 16.13
N ALA A 205 11.30 -0.66 16.86
CA ALA A 205 11.41 -0.58 18.31
C ALA A 205 11.26 -1.97 18.93
N LEU A 206 10.29 -2.76 18.45
CA LEU A 206 10.05 -4.11 18.89
C LEU A 206 11.24 -5.04 18.60
N GLN A 207 11.82 -4.96 17.39
CA GLN A 207 13.03 -5.72 17.03
C GLN A 207 14.24 -5.39 17.94
N ARG A 208 14.48 -4.09 18.19
CA ARG A 208 15.56 -3.67 19.09
C ARG A 208 15.35 -4.15 20.51
N ALA A 209 14.12 -4.13 21.02
CA ALA A 209 13.77 -4.62 22.35
C ALA A 209 13.93 -6.15 22.47
N ALA A 210 13.75 -6.89 21.37
CA ALA A 210 13.95 -8.34 21.30
C ALA A 210 15.44 -8.74 21.26
N GLY A 211 16.35 -7.80 20.95
CA GLY A 211 17.79 -8.05 20.91
C GLY A 211 18.22 -8.90 19.70
N ASP A 212 19.34 -9.62 19.84
CA ASP A 212 19.94 -10.47 18.78
C ASP A 212 19.05 -11.65 18.32
N ALA A 213 17.91 -11.87 18.99
CA ALA A 213 16.87 -12.79 18.50
C ALA A 213 16.15 -12.28 17.24
N GLY A 214 16.58 -11.16 16.67
CA GLY A 214 15.93 -10.38 15.61
C GLY A 214 15.77 -11.04 14.24
N ALA A 215 16.07 -12.34 14.10
CA ALA A 215 15.70 -13.14 12.93
C ALA A 215 14.36 -13.89 13.13
N ALA A 216 13.82 -13.93 14.34
CA ALA A 216 12.55 -14.60 14.63
C ALA A 216 11.40 -13.59 14.69
N PRO A 217 10.18 -13.97 14.28
CA PRO A 217 9.00 -13.16 14.45
C PRO A 217 8.80 -12.79 15.93
N VAL A 218 8.60 -11.51 16.21
CA VAL A 218 8.52 -10.98 17.58
C VAL A 218 7.07 -10.69 17.94
N ASN A 219 6.64 -11.16 19.12
CA ASN A 219 5.36 -10.85 19.72
C ASN A 219 5.52 -9.72 20.75
N GLY A 220 4.56 -8.81 20.79
CA GLY A 220 4.60 -7.72 21.75
C GLY A 220 3.67 -6.58 21.39
N PHE A 221 3.80 -5.49 22.11
CA PHE A 221 3.11 -4.25 21.74
C PHE A 221 4.05 -3.06 21.80
N VAL A 222 3.68 -2.03 21.03
CA VAL A 222 4.40 -0.77 20.97
C VAL A 222 3.39 0.36 21.05
N ARG A 223 3.66 1.34 21.94
CA ARG A 223 2.86 2.54 22.07
C ARG A 223 3.58 3.71 21.42
N VAL A 224 2.88 4.38 20.53
CA VAL A 224 3.39 5.50 19.74
C VAL A 224 2.55 6.74 20.01
N VAL A 225 3.20 7.85 20.28
CA VAL A 225 2.58 9.18 20.40
C VAL A 225 2.74 9.92 19.09
N LEU A 226 1.63 10.48 18.60
CA LEU A 226 1.53 11.23 17.35
C LEU A 226 1.20 12.68 17.66
N LEU A 227 2.04 13.63 17.23
CA LEU A 227 1.85 15.05 17.49
C LEU A 227 2.48 15.91 16.40
N LYS A 228 1.69 16.74 15.72
CA LYS A 228 2.17 17.79 14.80
C LYS A 228 3.21 17.35 13.77
N GLY A 229 2.98 16.19 13.15
CA GLY A 229 3.86 15.63 12.13
C GLY A 229 4.97 14.74 12.66
N GLU A 230 5.13 14.67 13.97
CA GLU A 230 6.11 13.80 14.64
C GLU A 230 5.44 12.55 15.22
N HIS A 231 6.22 11.49 15.32
CA HIS A 231 5.81 10.27 15.99
C HIS A 231 6.94 9.78 16.90
N THR A 232 6.59 9.36 18.10
CA THR A 232 7.57 8.92 19.11
C THR A 232 7.11 7.62 19.75
N VAL A 233 7.97 6.62 19.76
CA VAL A 233 7.73 5.39 20.52
C VAL A 233 7.99 5.68 21.99
N VAL A 234 6.95 5.55 22.82
CA VAL A 234 7.01 5.84 24.27
C VAL A 234 7.04 4.60 25.12
N GLU A 235 6.56 3.47 24.61
CA GLU A 235 6.58 2.19 25.30
C GLU A 235 6.75 1.06 24.29
N CYS A 236 7.50 0.03 24.69
CA CYS A 236 7.69 -1.17 23.88
C CYS A 236 7.84 -2.37 24.82
N GLN A 237 7.00 -3.38 24.65
CA GLN A 237 7.07 -4.60 25.42
C GLN A 237 7.10 -5.80 24.48
N VAL A 238 8.10 -6.66 24.67
CA VAL A 238 8.25 -7.93 23.97
C VAL A 238 7.63 -9.04 24.83
N ASN A 239 6.69 -9.77 24.24
CA ASN A 239 6.15 -10.97 24.87
C ASN A 239 7.07 -12.15 24.54
N GLN A 240 7.79 -12.65 25.53
CA GLN A 240 8.57 -13.87 25.35
C GLN A 240 7.61 -15.03 25.07
N THR A 241 7.73 -15.64 23.92
CA THR A 241 7.08 -16.93 23.64
C THR A 241 7.72 -17.95 24.56
N VAL A 242 7.01 -18.37 25.63
CA VAL A 242 7.45 -19.48 26.46
C VAL A 242 7.42 -20.72 25.56
N SER A 243 8.58 -21.12 25.04
CA SER A 243 8.75 -22.43 24.42
C SER A 243 8.42 -23.49 25.48
N GLN A 244 7.21 -24.01 25.45
CA GLN A 244 6.95 -25.27 26.13
C GLN A 244 7.75 -26.35 25.41
N ARG A 245 8.78 -26.86 26.13
CA ARG A 245 9.50 -28.06 25.75
C ARG A 245 8.67 -29.30 26.03
#